data_f2dae471ad9f48e190a6fcd6896ae755
#
_entry.id   f2dae471ad9f48e190a6fcd6896ae755
#
_cell.length_a   1.000
_cell.length_b   1.000
_cell.length_c   1.000
_cell.angle_alpha   90.00
_cell.angle_beta   90.00
_cell.angle_gamma   90.00
#
_symmetry.space_group_name_H-M   'P 1'
#
loop_
_entity.id
_entity.type
_entity.pdbx_description
1 polymer ?
#
loop_
_entity_poly.entity_id
_entity_poly.type
_entity_poly.pdbx_seq_one_letter_code
_entity_poly.pdbx_strand_id
1 'polypeptide(L)'
;MLIHYCVIAFKNIWKYKVSASISILGLAFALVCFVPILYWMDHETTYDSFYKDSESIYRVYSVEKQSGKVNKGASKGIENSLREQVPAIEASTTLMLSTENCRTQATPYIQMNMLYTDSTFLEVFPQSFVCGEMNHPLQIVNNMILSERTAVRLFGDAEKAIGQPIHTLMRASLPPYIVTAVVKDPSPHTNLPFDAIINHNMIQHFSQLPPEAQWSFFVMDLYVKLHPSSDPKAFANQLKELPERIGVNKEIELRTLPIREIRHHLNKDTPFTLNFIGLFVVSGALLLFAALFNFLNSYMDLFRQRVREWRLRTVNGATRKQLIEQMSVELGCSVLASLLVALIFIVQVKPLFARWLEIDLEMGRFLFLFAGVGIGTFLILQCAGLVFFGQFSHTATTSLVPKETVKPLLLRRMAVTLQLMISILFIVASLVVMEQMRFVNQKDLGFDPKGLIQLSGFVDVSGKIESTLMQELSALPQVKSFTDTNFKPQHHVDPMAIFTNVEWEGKPLDTKVDFHLYGTDHRFGETFDLKMLMGRGGQKATNLVSCSTSRRFVPWAYKPQSAASSVCRGGQISA
;
A
#
# COMPACT_ATOMS: atom_id res chain seq x y z
N MET A 1 7.86 -40.73 31.69
CA MET A 1 7.60 -41.23 30.29
C MET A 1 7.93 -40.19 29.25
N LEU A 2 7.37 -38.98 29.31
CA LEU A 2 7.56 -37.92 28.28
C LEU A 2 9.03 -37.57 28.04
N ILE A 3 9.82 -37.34 29.10
CA ILE A 3 11.24 -37.02 29.04
C ILE A 3 12.02 -38.15 28.33
N HIS A 4 11.67 -39.40 28.60
CA HIS A 4 12.29 -40.53 27.94
C HIS A 4 12.00 -40.55 26.43
N TYR A 5 10.75 -40.24 26.03
CA TYR A 5 10.36 -40.13 24.62
C TYR A 5 11.08 -38.98 23.91
N CYS A 6 11.28 -37.84 24.57
CA CYS A 6 12.06 -36.72 24.03
C CYS A 6 13.55 -37.09 23.82
N VAL A 7 14.17 -37.83 24.75
CA VAL A 7 15.56 -38.30 24.59
C VAL A 7 15.67 -39.26 23.42
N ILE A 8 14.67 -40.14 23.24
CA ILE A 8 14.65 -41.06 22.10
C ILE A 8 14.44 -40.26 20.80
N ALA A 9 13.54 -39.26 20.79
CA ALA A 9 13.32 -38.39 19.65
C ALA A 9 14.61 -37.71 19.20
N PHE A 10 15.36 -37.12 20.14
CA PHE A 10 16.63 -36.47 19.84
C PHE A 10 17.68 -37.43 19.28
N LYS A 11 17.83 -38.62 19.89
CA LYS A 11 18.73 -39.66 19.38
C LYS A 11 18.35 -40.12 17.97
N ASN A 12 17.07 -40.20 17.67
CA ASN A 12 16.58 -40.62 16.35
C ASN A 12 16.81 -39.51 15.30
N ILE A 13 16.54 -38.23 15.63
CA ILE A 13 16.88 -37.09 14.76
C ILE A 13 18.37 -37.11 14.41
N TRP A 14 19.25 -37.40 15.40
CA TRP A 14 20.69 -37.47 15.17
C TRP A 14 21.12 -38.71 14.35
N LYS A 15 20.49 -39.86 14.58
CA LYS A 15 20.76 -41.10 13.82
C LYS A 15 20.36 -40.96 12.33
N TYR A 16 19.23 -40.30 12.05
CA TYR A 16 18.74 -40.11 10.69
C TYR A 16 18.90 -38.63 10.24
N LYS A 17 20.02 -38.02 10.60
CA LYS A 17 20.28 -36.59 10.45
C LYS A 17 19.94 -35.99 9.08
N VAL A 18 20.26 -36.70 7.98
CA VAL A 18 20.01 -36.18 6.62
C VAL A 18 18.51 -36.03 6.34
N SER A 19 17.73 -37.08 6.57
CA SER A 19 16.29 -37.05 6.35
C SER A 19 15.59 -36.08 7.30
N ALA A 20 15.96 -36.08 8.57
CA ALA A 20 15.42 -35.16 9.58
C ALA A 20 15.77 -33.70 9.26
N SER A 21 17.01 -33.40 8.86
CA SER A 21 17.40 -32.04 8.49
C SER A 21 16.65 -31.53 7.26
N ILE A 22 16.49 -32.35 6.22
CA ILE A 22 15.73 -31.96 5.02
C ILE A 22 14.28 -31.65 5.39
N SER A 23 13.66 -32.46 6.23
CA SER A 23 12.28 -32.23 6.65
C SER A 23 12.13 -30.99 7.53
N ILE A 24 13.00 -30.82 8.53
CA ILE A 24 13.02 -29.68 9.44
C ILE A 24 13.27 -28.38 8.69
N LEU A 25 14.30 -28.33 7.84
CA LEU A 25 14.66 -27.14 7.07
C LEU A 25 13.59 -26.81 6.02
N GLY A 26 13.02 -27.82 5.35
CA GLY A 26 11.97 -27.62 4.36
C GLY A 26 10.71 -27.01 4.97
N LEU A 27 10.28 -27.51 6.13
CA LEU A 27 9.13 -26.94 6.85
C LEU A 27 9.45 -25.55 7.41
N ALA A 28 10.66 -25.37 7.98
CA ALA A 28 11.09 -24.07 8.48
C ALA A 28 11.12 -23.02 7.37
N PHE A 29 11.67 -23.35 6.20
CA PHE A 29 11.70 -22.44 5.04
C PHE A 29 10.29 -22.05 4.56
N ALA A 30 9.38 -23.01 4.50
CA ALA A 30 8.00 -22.72 4.12
C ALA A 30 7.31 -21.75 5.12
N LEU A 31 7.57 -21.92 6.41
CA LEU A 31 7.05 -21.01 7.45
C LEU A 31 7.69 -19.60 7.34
N VAL A 32 9.00 -19.52 7.06
CA VAL A 32 9.72 -18.25 6.83
C VAL A 32 9.15 -17.50 5.64
N CYS A 33 8.68 -18.20 4.61
CA CYS A 33 8.03 -17.56 3.46
C CYS A 33 6.57 -17.18 3.74
N PHE A 34 5.80 -18.07 4.36
CA PHE A 34 4.37 -17.91 4.50
C PHE A 34 3.94 -16.91 5.57
N VAL A 35 4.57 -16.93 6.74
CA VAL A 35 4.16 -16.07 7.86
C VAL A 35 4.33 -14.57 7.57
N PRO A 36 5.45 -14.09 6.98
CA PRO A 36 5.57 -12.70 6.57
C PRO A 36 4.55 -12.26 5.53
N ILE A 37 4.17 -13.16 4.60
CA ILE A 37 3.11 -12.86 3.61
C ILE A 37 1.75 -12.69 4.31
N LEU A 38 1.43 -13.54 5.28
CA LEU A 38 0.22 -13.37 6.09
C LEU A 38 0.25 -12.08 6.90
N TYR A 39 1.40 -11.74 7.49
CA TYR A 39 1.56 -10.48 8.21
C TYR A 39 1.33 -9.30 7.27
N TRP A 40 1.88 -9.34 6.05
CA TRP A 40 1.65 -8.32 5.05
C TRP A 40 0.17 -8.19 4.67
N MET A 41 -0.53 -9.29 4.44
CA MET A 41 -1.97 -9.28 4.17
C MET A 41 -2.76 -8.68 5.33
N ASP A 42 -2.45 -9.09 6.55
CA ASP A 42 -3.06 -8.57 7.77
C ASP A 42 -2.77 -7.07 7.93
N HIS A 43 -1.52 -6.65 7.70
CA HIS A 43 -1.12 -5.25 7.70
C HIS A 43 -1.92 -4.44 6.68
N GLU A 44 -2.04 -4.88 5.45
CA GLU A 44 -2.75 -4.17 4.40
C GLU A 44 -4.28 -4.12 4.62
N THR A 45 -4.87 -5.14 5.22
CA THR A 45 -6.32 -5.20 5.46
C THR A 45 -6.78 -4.50 6.74
N THR A 46 -5.85 -4.08 7.59
CA THR A 46 -6.17 -3.44 8.88
C THR A 46 -5.81 -1.96 8.95
N TYR A 47 -5.51 -1.33 7.81
CA TYR A 47 -5.31 0.12 7.73
C TYR A 47 -6.52 0.87 8.29
N ASP A 48 -6.24 1.95 9.05
CA ASP A 48 -7.24 2.82 9.68
C ASP A 48 -8.27 2.12 10.59
N SER A 49 -8.06 0.82 10.92
CA SER A 49 -8.96 0.08 11.80
C SER A 49 -8.86 0.50 13.28
N PHE A 50 -7.82 1.25 13.64
CA PHE A 50 -7.60 1.73 15.01
C PHE A 50 -8.51 2.89 15.41
N TYR A 51 -9.13 3.59 14.44
CA TYR A 51 -10.14 4.59 14.76
C TYR A 51 -11.35 3.94 15.41
N LYS A 52 -11.78 4.47 16.57
CA LYS A 52 -12.85 3.88 17.39
C LYS A 52 -14.12 3.58 16.61
N ASP A 53 -14.48 4.47 15.69
CA ASP A 53 -15.71 4.37 14.87
C ASP A 53 -15.41 4.12 13.40
N SER A 54 -14.29 3.43 13.08
CA SER A 54 -13.86 3.20 11.70
C SER A 54 -14.90 2.48 10.82
N GLU A 55 -15.87 1.78 11.40
CA GLU A 55 -16.96 1.12 10.67
C GLU A 55 -18.05 2.11 10.21
N SER A 56 -18.14 3.28 10.85
CA SER A 56 -19.10 4.35 10.50
C SER A 56 -18.47 5.48 9.69
N ILE A 57 -17.16 5.46 9.43
CA ILE A 57 -16.45 6.49 8.66
C ILE A 57 -16.33 6.05 7.20
N TYR A 58 -16.82 6.92 6.30
CA TYR A 58 -16.81 6.69 4.86
C TYR A 58 -16.17 7.86 4.13
N ARG A 59 -15.40 7.56 3.10
CA ARG A 59 -14.94 8.55 2.12
C ARG A 59 -15.94 8.67 0.99
N VAL A 60 -16.31 9.90 0.65
CA VAL A 60 -17.15 10.21 -0.49
C VAL A 60 -16.28 10.58 -1.68
N TYR A 61 -16.55 9.98 -2.83
CA TYR A 61 -15.85 10.24 -4.09
C TYR A 61 -16.84 10.24 -5.24
N SER A 62 -16.45 10.77 -6.39
CA SER A 62 -17.31 10.83 -7.56
C SER A 62 -16.80 10.00 -8.71
N VAL A 63 -17.73 9.49 -9.52
CA VAL A 63 -17.44 8.74 -10.75
C VAL A 63 -18.23 9.38 -11.89
N GLU A 64 -17.57 9.69 -12.99
CA GLU A 64 -18.23 10.13 -14.19
C GLU A 64 -18.99 8.97 -14.85
N LYS A 65 -20.29 9.15 -15.08
CA LYS A 65 -21.16 8.08 -15.63
C LYS A 65 -20.73 7.61 -17.01
N GLN A 66 -20.24 8.53 -17.85
CA GLN A 66 -19.88 8.21 -19.25
C GLN A 66 -18.48 7.59 -19.37
N SER A 67 -17.50 8.13 -18.68
CA SER A 67 -16.09 7.73 -18.81
C SER A 67 -15.69 6.67 -17.80
N GLY A 68 -16.45 6.51 -16.69
CA GLY A 68 -16.06 5.70 -15.55
C GLY A 68 -14.87 6.28 -14.77
N LYS A 69 -14.47 7.52 -15.06
CA LYS A 69 -13.35 8.18 -14.41
C LYS A 69 -13.68 8.45 -12.94
N VAL A 70 -12.79 8.03 -12.06
CA VAL A 70 -12.88 8.23 -10.62
C VAL A 70 -12.21 9.55 -10.25
N ASN A 71 -12.97 10.48 -9.67
CA ASN A 71 -12.46 11.69 -9.05
C ASN A 71 -12.42 11.46 -7.54
N LYS A 72 -11.22 11.38 -6.97
CA LYS A 72 -11.00 11.03 -5.56
C LYS A 72 -11.44 12.13 -4.60
N GLY A 73 -11.31 13.38 -5.00
CA GLY A 73 -11.73 14.54 -4.23
C GLY A 73 -13.23 14.82 -4.33
N ALA A 74 -13.73 15.60 -3.42
CA ALA A 74 -15.08 16.15 -3.45
C ALA A 74 -15.02 17.67 -3.69
N SER A 75 -16.11 18.20 -4.27
CA SER A 75 -16.28 19.63 -4.40
C SER A 75 -16.98 20.21 -3.16
N LYS A 76 -16.77 21.49 -2.92
CA LYS A 76 -17.42 22.19 -1.79
C LYS A 76 -18.95 22.19 -1.89
N GLY A 77 -19.48 22.25 -3.10
CA GLY A 77 -20.92 22.13 -3.34
C GLY A 77 -21.50 20.80 -2.87
N ILE A 78 -20.76 19.71 -3.04
CA ILE A 78 -21.14 18.37 -2.55
C ILE A 78 -21.19 18.36 -1.02
N GLU A 79 -20.18 18.88 -0.35
CA GLU A 79 -20.12 18.89 1.13
C GLU A 79 -21.30 19.66 1.74
N ASN A 80 -21.56 20.86 1.26
CA ASN A 80 -22.66 21.69 1.75
C ASN A 80 -24.02 20.98 1.58
N SER A 81 -24.24 20.41 0.39
CA SER A 81 -25.48 19.69 0.10
C SER A 81 -25.68 18.42 0.91
N LEU A 82 -24.58 17.72 1.23
CA LEU A 82 -24.63 16.53 2.08
C LEU A 82 -25.08 16.86 3.50
N ARG A 83 -24.52 17.92 4.09
CA ARG A 83 -24.89 18.36 5.46
C ARG A 83 -26.35 18.75 5.56
N GLU A 84 -26.89 19.40 4.52
CA GLU A 84 -28.28 19.90 4.52
C GLU A 84 -29.33 18.82 4.20
N GLN A 85 -29.00 17.86 3.35
CA GLN A 85 -29.98 16.97 2.75
C GLN A 85 -29.91 15.51 3.16
N VAL A 86 -28.86 15.10 3.90
CA VAL A 86 -28.66 13.70 4.29
C VAL A 86 -28.59 13.56 5.82
N PRO A 87 -29.74 13.31 6.49
CA PRO A 87 -29.80 13.21 7.95
C PRO A 87 -29.02 12.04 8.57
N ALA A 88 -28.60 11.06 7.75
CA ALA A 88 -27.81 9.92 8.20
C ALA A 88 -26.38 10.31 8.64
N ILE A 89 -25.91 11.52 8.30
CA ILE A 89 -24.57 12.01 8.60
C ILE A 89 -24.55 12.64 9.99
N GLU A 90 -23.71 12.11 10.88
CA GLU A 90 -23.41 12.66 12.21
C GLU A 90 -22.44 13.83 12.11
N ALA A 91 -21.34 13.64 11.37
CA ALA A 91 -20.32 14.65 11.13
C ALA A 91 -19.68 14.46 9.75
N SER A 92 -19.15 15.54 9.19
CA SER A 92 -18.35 15.49 7.95
C SER A 92 -17.17 16.42 8.03
N THR A 93 -16.07 16.06 7.37
CA THR A 93 -14.85 16.87 7.28
C THR A 93 -14.22 16.74 5.92
N THR A 94 -13.62 17.82 5.46
CA THR A 94 -12.78 17.82 4.27
C THR A 94 -11.31 17.89 4.67
N LEU A 95 -10.47 17.19 3.96
CA LEU A 95 -9.04 17.18 4.24
C LEU A 95 -8.20 17.08 2.97
N MET A 96 -6.97 17.60 3.06
CA MET A 96 -5.96 17.51 2.03
C MET A 96 -4.60 17.28 2.69
N LEU A 97 -3.90 16.24 2.26
CA LEU A 97 -2.52 15.99 2.65
C LEU A 97 -1.58 16.71 1.69
N SER A 98 -0.65 17.47 2.24
CA SER A 98 0.42 18.13 1.49
C SER A 98 1.73 18.00 2.26
N THR A 99 2.84 17.96 1.54
CA THR A 99 4.17 17.98 2.15
C THR A 99 4.79 19.35 1.95
N GLU A 100 5.11 20.03 3.02
CA GLU A 100 5.62 21.40 2.98
C GLU A 100 6.94 21.58 3.74
N ASN A 101 7.69 22.58 3.32
CA ASN A 101 8.89 23.03 4.03
C ASN A 101 8.50 24.05 5.10
N CYS A 102 8.72 23.68 6.35
CA CYS A 102 8.39 24.46 7.53
C CYS A 102 9.64 24.84 8.31
N ARG A 103 9.63 26.00 8.95
CA ARG A 103 10.70 26.45 9.86
C ARG A 103 10.14 27.08 11.12
N THR A 104 10.92 27.01 12.18
CA THR A 104 10.76 27.84 13.38
C THR A 104 11.78 28.97 13.37
N GLN A 105 11.78 29.82 14.38
CA GLN A 105 12.85 30.82 14.53
C GLN A 105 14.22 30.20 14.77
N ALA A 106 14.27 29.02 15.39
CA ALA A 106 15.50 28.34 15.81
C ALA A 106 15.95 27.23 14.85
N THR A 107 15.10 26.78 13.95
CA THR A 107 15.41 25.64 13.06
C THR A 107 15.40 26.03 11.58
N PRO A 108 16.27 25.42 10.76
CA PRO A 108 16.18 25.56 9.31
C PRO A 108 14.88 24.98 8.77
N TYR A 109 14.64 25.15 7.47
CA TYR A 109 13.51 24.50 6.81
C TYR A 109 13.61 22.98 6.90
N ILE A 110 12.55 22.36 7.38
CA ILE A 110 12.37 20.90 7.41
C ILE A 110 11.08 20.54 6.70
N GLN A 111 11.08 19.39 6.08
CA GLN A 111 9.90 18.84 5.43
C GLN A 111 8.94 18.25 6.46
N MET A 112 7.65 18.60 6.36
CA MET A 112 6.57 18.15 7.23
C MET A 112 5.34 17.76 6.41
N ASN A 113 4.68 16.69 6.80
CA ASN A 113 3.38 16.29 6.26
C ASN A 113 2.28 17.09 6.96
N MET A 114 1.63 17.96 6.21
CA MET A 114 0.59 18.85 6.68
C MET A 114 -0.77 18.30 6.30
N LEU A 115 -1.65 18.14 7.27
CA LEU A 115 -3.04 17.78 7.05
C LEU A 115 -3.90 19.06 7.14
N TYR A 116 -4.29 19.57 5.99
CA TYR A 116 -5.21 20.70 5.89
C TYR A 116 -6.63 20.23 6.04
N THR A 117 -7.37 20.81 6.96
CA THR A 117 -8.74 20.38 7.28
C THR A 117 -9.59 21.53 7.81
N ASP A 118 -10.79 21.23 8.24
CA ASP A 118 -11.73 22.14 8.88
C ASP A 118 -11.84 21.88 10.41
N SER A 119 -12.63 22.69 11.09
CA SER A 119 -12.84 22.60 12.53
C SER A 119 -13.56 21.32 12.98
N THR A 120 -14.24 20.62 12.08
CA THR A 120 -15.00 19.39 12.37
C THR A 120 -14.17 18.11 12.27
N PHE A 121 -12.89 18.21 11.90
CA PHE A 121 -11.99 17.06 11.76
C PHE A 121 -11.97 16.16 12.99
N LEU A 122 -11.88 16.75 14.18
CA LEU A 122 -11.78 16.01 15.44
C LEU A 122 -13.08 15.28 15.84
N GLU A 123 -14.22 15.66 15.24
CA GLU A 123 -15.50 14.96 15.42
C GLU A 123 -15.53 13.66 14.62
N VAL A 124 -14.91 13.66 13.43
CA VAL A 124 -14.78 12.48 12.56
C VAL A 124 -13.59 11.62 12.97
N PHE A 125 -12.45 12.26 13.27
CA PHE A 125 -11.17 11.62 13.60
C PHE A 125 -10.67 12.05 14.99
N PRO A 126 -11.23 11.51 16.07
CA PRO A 126 -10.79 11.86 17.42
C PRO A 126 -9.30 11.56 17.63
N GLN A 127 -8.57 12.52 18.21
CA GLN A 127 -7.14 12.41 18.50
C GLN A 127 -6.88 12.34 20.00
N SER A 128 -5.78 11.70 20.39
CA SER A 128 -5.34 11.65 21.79
C SER A 128 -4.42 12.85 22.07
N PHE A 129 -4.90 13.81 22.86
CA PHE A 129 -4.15 14.99 23.22
C PHE A 129 -3.04 14.68 24.24
N VAL A 130 -1.87 15.27 24.05
CA VAL A 130 -0.75 15.25 25.01
C VAL A 130 -0.77 16.52 25.87
N CYS A 131 -0.89 17.70 25.25
CA CYS A 131 -0.98 18.98 25.92
C CYS A 131 -1.65 20.04 25.02
N GLY A 132 -1.97 21.19 25.59
CA GLY A 132 -2.57 22.34 24.91
C GLY A 132 -4.09 22.38 24.98
N GLU A 133 -4.71 23.09 24.04
CA GLU A 133 -6.17 23.29 24.00
C GLU A 133 -6.87 22.03 23.47
N MET A 134 -7.80 21.49 24.24
CA MET A 134 -8.47 20.24 23.91
C MET A 134 -9.87 20.45 23.29
N ASN A 135 -10.53 21.56 23.64
CA ASN A 135 -11.95 21.71 23.28
C ASN A 135 -12.18 22.22 21.85
N HIS A 136 -11.39 23.13 21.34
CA HIS A 136 -11.53 23.64 19.99
C HIS A 136 -10.21 24.12 19.39
N PRO A 137 -9.18 23.26 19.32
CA PRO A 137 -7.83 23.68 18.93
C PRO A 137 -7.73 24.19 17.49
N LEU A 138 -8.68 23.81 16.62
CA LEU A 138 -8.74 24.21 15.21
C LEU A 138 -9.83 25.28 14.94
N GLN A 139 -10.35 25.97 15.96
CA GLN A 139 -11.44 26.94 15.76
C GLN A 139 -10.99 28.19 14.98
N ILE A 140 -9.78 28.65 15.24
CA ILE A 140 -9.24 29.84 14.58
C ILE A 140 -8.40 29.40 13.37
N VAL A 141 -8.55 30.13 12.29
CA VAL A 141 -7.71 30.00 11.11
C VAL A 141 -6.25 30.27 11.48
N ASN A 142 -5.34 29.48 10.95
CA ASN A 142 -3.91 29.45 11.29
C ASN A 142 -3.56 28.77 12.63
N ASN A 143 -4.52 28.19 13.33
CA ASN A 143 -4.21 27.26 14.41
C ASN A 143 -3.64 25.96 13.85
N MET A 144 -2.66 25.41 14.58
CA MET A 144 -1.94 24.20 14.23
C MET A 144 -1.90 23.25 15.41
N ILE A 145 -2.19 21.98 15.16
CA ILE A 145 -1.93 20.88 16.09
C ILE A 145 -0.68 20.15 15.59
N LEU A 146 0.29 19.89 16.46
CA LEU A 146 1.46 19.08 16.12
C LEU A 146 1.35 17.64 16.60
N SER A 147 1.99 16.70 15.92
CA SER A 147 2.28 15.40 16.49
C SER A 147 3.37 15.52 17.58
N GLU A 148 3.32 14.64 18.58
CA GLU A 148 4.26 14.62 19.71
C GLU A 148 5.72 14.55 19.24
N ARG A 149 6.01 13.62 18.31
CA ARG A 149 7.33 13.47 17.71
C ARG A 149 7.81 14.77 17.04
N THR A 150 6.93 15.46 16.33
CA THR A 150 7.28 16.70 15.64
C THR A 150 7.47 17.85 16.61
N ALA A 151 6.64 17.95 17.65
CA ALA A 151 6.80 18.93 18.71
C ALA A 151 8.15 18.78 19.43
N VAL A 152 8.50 17.56 19.82
CA VAL A 152 9.78 17.24 20.45
C VAL A 152 10.95 17.52 19.49
N ARG A 153 10.84 17.16 18.22
CA ARG A 153 11.90 17.41 17.21
C ARG A 153 12.17 18.89 17.00
N LEU A 154 11.14 19.75 17.04
CA LEU A 154 11.26 21.19 16.76
C LEU A 154 11.61 22.01 17.99
N PHE A 155 11.07 21.66 19.16
CA PHE A 155 11.11 22.48 20.35
C PHE A 155 11.76 21.78 21.56
N GLY A 156 12.15 20.51 21.40
CA GLY A 156 12.76 19.68 22.44
C GLY A 156 11.77 19.11 23.45
N ASP A 157 10.54 19.65 23.54
CA ASP A 157 9.48 19.22 24.45
C ASP A 157 8.11 19.57 23.87
N ALA A 158 7.10 18.73 24.14
CA ALA A 158 5.73 18.94 23.69
C ALA A 158 5.08 20.21 24.29
N GLU A 159 5.29 20.47 25.58
CA GLU A 159 4.72 21.63 26.26
C GLU A 159 5.31 22.94 25.74
N LYS A 160 6.60 22.96 25.39
CA LYS A 160 7.28 24.13 24.85
C LYS A 160 6.83 24.51 23.45
N ALA A 161 6.17 23.60 22.74
CA ALA A 161 5.66 23.87 21.41
C ALA A 161 4.42 24.77 21.45
N ILE A 162 3.64 24.75 22.53
CA ILE A 162 2.38 25.52 22.64
C ILE A 162 2.64 27.03 22.51
N GLY A 163 1.86 27.70 21.66
CA GLY A 163 1.96 29.13 21.37
C GLY A 163 3.10 29.51 20.42
N GLN A 164 3.95 28.58 20.01
CA GLN A 164 5.08 28.86 19.12
C GLN A 164 4.64 29.03 17.66
N PRO A 165 5.26 29.99 16.94
CA PRO A 165 4.98 30.21 15.54
C PRO A 165 5.77 29.25 14.65
N ILE A 166 5.11 28.72 13.62
CA ILE A 166 5.71 27.92 12.54
C ILE A 166 5.43 28.60 11.20
N HIS A 167 6.50 28.88 10.45
CA HIS A 167 6.43 29.46 9.12
C HIS A 167 6.52 28.35 8.06
N THR A 168 5.68 28.42 7.05
CA THR A 168 5.78 27.55 5.88
C THR A 168 6.33 28.33 4.69
N LEU A 169 7.08 27.65 3.84
CA LEU A 169 7.66 28.28 2.66
C LEU A 169 6.58 28.76 1.69
N MET A 170 5.51 27.97 1.53
CA MET A 170 4.39 28.27 0.65
C MET A 170 3.62 29.53 1.07
N ARG A 171 3.70 29.92 2.35
CA ARG A 171 3.04 31.11 2.92
C ARG A 171 4.03 32.12 3.51
N ALA A 172 5.19 32.28 2.91
CA ALA A 172 6.25 33.15 3.44
C ALA A 172 5.79 34.61 3.70
N SER A 173 4.80 35.08 2.96
CA SER A 173 4.23 36.44 3.06
C SER A 173 3.00 36.54 3.98
N LEU A 174 2.51 35.42 4.54
CA LEU A 174 1.33 35.35 5.40
C LEU A 174 1.73 35.14 6.87
N PRO A 175 0.81 35.44 7.83
CA PRO A 175 1.05 35.15 9.23
C PRO A 175 1.41 33.67 9.45
N PRO A 176 2.31 33.38 10.42
CA PRO A 176 2.68 32.02 10.75
C PRO A 176 1.51 31.24 11.33
N TYR A 177 1.61 29.92 11.29
CA TYR A 177 0.72 29.05 12.05
C TYR A 177 1.14 29.07 13.53
N ILE A 178 0.16 29.05 14.44
CA ILE A 178 0.40 29.03 15.88
C ILE A 178 0.03 27.64 16.41
N VAL A 179 0.95 27.02 17.12
CA VAL A 179 0.73 25.71 17.74
C VAL A 179 -0.24 25.86 18.92
N THR A 180 -1.41 25.26 18.83
CA THR A 180 -2.45 25.32 19.88
C THR A 180 -2.53 24.06 20.72
N ALA A 181 -2.18 22.92 20.13
CA ALA A 181 -2.20 21.64 20.84
C ALA A 181 -1.16 20.68 20.29
N VAL A 182 -0.81 19.69 21.10
CA VAL A 182 0.00 18.54 20.69
C VAL A 182 -0.80 17.27 20.91
N VAL A 183 -0.83 16.41 19.90
CA VAL A 183 -1.50 15.09 19.92
C VAL A 183 -0.46 13.99 19.79
N LYS A 184 -0.83 12.77 20.22
CA LYS A 184 0.01 11.59 20.00
C LYS A 184 0.28 11.41 18.52
N ASP A 185 1.41 10.78 18.20
CA ASP A 185 1.75 10.46 16.83
C ASP A 185 0.65 9.63 16.17
N PRO A 186 0.33 9.91 14.89
CA PRO A 186 -0.58 9.05 14.14
C PRO A 186 0.00 7.63 14.07
N SER A 187 -0.88 6.65 14.05
CA SER A 187 -0.46 5.27 13.82
C SER A 187 0.31 5.18 12.50
N PRO A 188 1.41 4.43 12.41
CA PRO A 188 2.05 4.14 11.13
C PRO A 188 1.14 3.39 10.15
N HIS A 189 0.00 2.89 10.64
CA HIS A 189 -1.01 2.11 9.95
C HIS A 189 -2.19 2.97 9.49
N THR A 190 -1.93 4.16 8.97
CA THR A 190 -2.98 5.10 8.53
C THR A 190 -2.74 5.60 7.12
N ASN A 191 -3.83 5.86 6.41
CA ASN A 191 -3.82 6.59 5.14
C ASN A 191 -3.74 8.12 5.35
N LEU A 192 -3.77 8.58 6.60
CA LEU A 192 -3.70 9.98 6.98
C LEU A 192 -2.46 10.25 7.87
N PRO A 193 -1.23 10.02 7.36
CA PRO A 193 -0.01 10.34 8.11
C PRO A 193 0.15 11.87 8.17
N PHE A 194 0.35 12.41 9.36
CA PHE A 194 0.58 13.84 9.55
C PHE A 194 1.68 14.13 10.56
N ASP A 195 2.41 15.19 10.33
CA ASP A 195 3.29 15.86 11.29
C ASP A 195 2.55 17.02 11.97
N ALA A 196 1.62 17.65 11.23
CA ALA A 196 0.77 18.73 11.73
C ALA A 196 -0.63 18.68 11.11
N ILE A 197 -1.64 19.14 11.87
CA ILE A 197 -3.02 19.33 11.44
C ILE A 197 -3.31 20.84 11.49
N ILE A 198 -3.89 21.39 10.43
CA ILE A 198 -4.10 22.83 10.28
C ILE A 198 -5.53 23.11 9.88
N ASN A 199 -6.16 24.06 10.57
CA ASN A 199 -7.38 24.68 10.04
C ASN A 199 -6.97 25.67 8.94
N HIS A 200 -7.35 25.37 7.71
CA HIS A 200 -6.96 26.16 6.57
C HIS A 200 -8.14 26.83 5.89
N ASN A 201 -7.97 28.11 5.61
CA ASN A 201 -8.97 28.97 4.98
C ASN A 201 -9.17 28.70 3.47
N MET A 202 -8.51 27.70 2.88
CA MET A 202 -8.73 27.33 1.48
C MET A 202 -10.22 27.08 1.20
N ILE A 203 -10.91 26.49 2.17
CA ILE A 203 -12.35 26.22 2.10
C ILE A 203 -13.17 27.51 1.98
N GLN A 204 -12.76 28.60 2.66
CA GLN A 204 -13.42 29.89 2.55
C GLN A 204 -13.19 30.56 1.20
N HIS A 205 -12.00 30.41 0.60
CA HIS A 205 -11.75 30.89 -0.75
C HIS A 205 -12.62 30.16 -1.79
N PHE A 206 -12.78 28.85 -1.64
CA PHE A 206 -13.68 28.07 -2.53
C PHE A 206 -15.15 28.40 -2.31
N SER A 207 -15.57 28.79 -1.10
CA SER A 207 -16.95 29.22 -0.84
C SER A 207 -17.29 30.60 -1.45
N GLN A 208 -16.27 31.38 -1.81
CA GLN A 208 -16.43 32.65 -2.52
C GLN A 208 -16.50 32.48 -4.04
N LEU A 209 -16.24 31.29 -4.57
CA LEU A 209 -16.38 30.99 -5.98
C LEU A 209 -17.88 31.03 -6.38
N PRO A 210 -18.19 31.38 -7.64
CA PRO A 210 -19.53 31.22 -8.15
C PRO A 210 -20.08 29.82 -7.92
N PRO A 211 -21.39 29.63 -7.66
CA PRO A 211 -21.96 28.31 -7.36
C PRO A 211 -21.54 27.21 -8.35
N GLU A 212 -21.52 27.55 -9.65
CA GLU A 212 -21.12 26.63 -10.72
C GLU A 212 -19.65 26.16 -10.57
N ALA A 213 -18.74 27.06 -10.17
CA ALA A 213 -17.34 26.75 -9.95
C ALA A 213 -17.12 25.91 -8.68
N GLN A 214 -17.94 26.09 -7.63
CA GLN A 214 -17.86 25.28 -6.42
C GLN A 214 -18.10 23.79 -6.67
N TRP A 215 -18.83 23.44 -7.74
CA TRP A 215 -19.11 22.06 -8.13
C TRP A 215 -18.04 21.44 -9.03
N SER A 216 -17.16 22.26 -9.60
CA SER A 216 -16.15 21.82 -10.57
C SER A 216 -14.78 21.55 -9.94
N PHE A 217 -14.53 22.05 -8.73
CA PHE A 217 -13.25 21.88 -8.04
C PHE A 217 -13.27 20.68 -7.10
N PHE A 218 -12.62 19.58 -7.49
CA PHE A 218 -12.48 18.35 -6.73
C PHE A 218 -11.07 18.29 -6.10
N VAL A 219 -10.80 19.11 -5.10
CA VAL A 219 -9.44 19.28 -4.55
C VAL A 219 -9.28 18.57 -3.23
N MET A 220 -10.33 18.43 -2.43
CA MET A 220 -10.26 17.90 -1.06
C MET A 220 -10.95 16.54 -0.94
N ASP A 221 -10.39 15.71 -0.10
CA ASP A 221 -10.99 14.44 0.29
C ASP A 221 -12.11 14.69 1.29
N LEU A 222 -13.31 14.18 1.01
CA LEU A 222 -14.47 14.33 1.88
C LEU A 222 -14.73 13.04 2.66
N TYR A 223 -14.75 13.16 3.97
CA TYR A 223 -15.10 12.08 4.88
C TYR A 223 -16.38 12.40 5.64
N VAL A 224 -17.18 11.38 5.82
CA VAL A 224 -18.44 11.46 6.56
C VAL A 224 -18.47 10.37 7.62
N LYS A 225 -18.97 10.72 8.80
CA LYS A 225 -19.27 9.78 9.87
C LYS A 225 -20.78 9.62 9.93
N LEU A 226 -21.26 8.39 9.86
CA LEU A 226 -22.68 8.07 9.93
C LEU A 226 -23.13 7.86 11.38
N HIS A 227 -24.36 8.20 11.66
CA HIS A 227 -24.99 7.81 12.94
C HIS A 227 -24.97 6.28 13.10
N PRO A 228 -24.75 5.75 14.31
CA PRO A 228 -24.69 4.31 14.56
C PRO A 228 -25.96 3.54 14.15
N SER A 229 -27.09 4.22 14.08
CA SER A 229 -28.39 3.65 13.66
C SER A 229 -28.64 3.68 12.17
N SER A 230 -27.76 4.29 11.38
CA SER A 230 -27.95 4.47 9.95
C SER A 230 -27.54 3.20 9.18
N ASP A 231 -28.32 2.84 8.15
CA ASP A 231 -27.96 1.78 7.21
C ASP A 231 -26.99 2.32 6.15
N PRO A 232 -25.74 1.79 6.07
CA PRO A 232 -24.76 2.24 5.07
C PRO A 232 -25.22 2.04 3.62
N LYS A 233 -26.04 1.01 3.35
CA LYS A 233 -26.58 0.77 2.00
C LYS A 233 -27.62 1.79 1.60
N ALA A 234 -28.53 2.14 2.53
CA ALA A 234 -29.51 3.20 2.32
C ALA A 234 -28.82 4.55 2.08
N PHE A 235 -27.79 4.86 2.88
CA PHE A 235 -26.94 6.04 2.69
C PHE A 235 -26.28 6.08 1.30
N ALA A 236 -25.65 4.98 0.87
CA ALA A 236 -25.00 4.90 -0.44
C ALA A 236 -25.99 5.14 -1.59
N ASN A 237 -27.22 4.64 -1.50
CA ASN A 237 -28.25 4.86 -2.49
C ASN A 237 -28.72 6.33 -2.50
N GLN A 238 -28.95 6.94 -1.34
CA GLN A 238 -29.31 8.37 -1.25
C GLN A 238 -28.22 9.26 -1.85
N LEU A 239 -26.95 8.92 -1.60
CA LEU A 239 -25.81 9.66 -2.11
C LEU A 239 -25.72 9.59 -3.64
N LYS A 240 -26.00 8.42 -4.21
CA LYS A 240 -25.97 8.20 -5.66
C LYS A 240 -26.97 9.08 -6.40
N GLU A 241 -28.14 9.30 -5.82
CA GLU A 241 -29.22 10.10 -6.37
C GLU A 241 -29.05 11.61 -6.12
N LEU A 242 -28.17 12.00 -5.19
CA LEU A 242 -28.01 13.38 -4.74
C LEU A 242 -27.69 14.37 -5.89
N PRO A 243 -26.74 14.09 -6.82
CA PRO A 243 -26.42 15.04 -7.90
C PRO A 243 -27.61 15.31 -8.84
N GLU A 244 -28.45 14.32 -9.09
CA GLU A 244 -29.65 14.45 -9.92
C GLU A 244 -30.73 15.24 -9.18
N ARG A 245 -30.91 14.98 -7.89
CA ARG A 245 -31.90 15.65 -7.03
C ARG A 245 -31.62 17.14 -6.87
N ILE A 246 -30.33 17.50 -6.83
CA ILE A 246 -29.91 18.91 -6.71
C ILE A 246 -29.88 19.61 -8.08
N GLY A 247 -29.89 18.86 -9.17
CA GLY A 247 -29.94 19.40 -10.53
C GLY A 247 -28.63 20.01 -11.04
N VAL A 248 -27.49 19.76 -10.35
CA VAL A 248 -26.24 20.48 -10.63
C VAL A 248 -25.32 19.75 -11.62
N ASN A 249 -25.25 18.45 -11.56
CA ASN A 249 -24.43 17.67 -12.51
C ASN A 249 -24.97 16.26 -12.68
N LYS A 250 -25.68 16.01 -13.79
CA LYS A 250 -26.25 14.69 -14.10
C LYS A 250 -25.24 13.67 -14.58
N GLU A 251 -24.02 14.11 -14.89
CA GLU A 251 -22.97 13.26 -15.44
C GLU A 251 -22.12 12.56 -14.38
N ILE A 252 -22.20 12.99 -13.12
CA ILE A 252 -21.47 12.39 -12.00
C ILE A 252 -22.38 11.51 -11.14
N GLU A 253 -21.80 10.48 -10.58
CA GLU A 253 -22.37 9.61 -9.56
C GLU A 253 -21.50 9.68 -8.31
N LEU A 254 -22.11 9.96 -7.14
CA LEU A 254 -21.38 9.91 -5.87
C LEU A 254 -21.39 8.50 -5.33
N ARG A 255 -20.25 8.07 -4.83
CA ARG A 255 -20.06 6.77 -4.20
C ARG A 255 -19.38 6.92 -2.85
N THR A 256 -19.56 5.91 -2.01
CA THR A 256 -18.93 5.82 -0.69
C THR A 256 -17.99 4.64 -0.62
N LEU A 257 -16.97 4.79 0.17
CA LEU A 257 -16.02 3.72 0.48
C LEU A 257 -15.70 3.74 1.98
N PRO A 258 -15.82 2.61 2.70
CA PRO A 258 -15.37 2.53 4.09
C PRO A 258 -13.91 2.94 4.22
N ILE A 259 -13.54 3.60 5.31
CA ILE A 259 -12.17 4.08 5.53
C ILE A 259 -11.13 2.96 5.42
N ARG A 260 -11.47 1.76 5.86
CA ARG A 260 -10.61 0.57 5.81
C ARG A 260 -10.29 0.08 4.39
N GLU A 261 -11.12 0.46 3.41
CA GLU A 261 -10.99 0.01 2.02
C GLU A 261 -10.33 1.05 1.09
N ILE A 262 -10.11 2.27 1.58
CA ILE A 262 -9.61 3.39 0.77
C ILE A 262 -8.27 3.06 0.13
N ARG A 263 -7.37 2.44 0.88
CA ARG A 263 -6.00 2.12 0.46
C ARG A 263 -5.98 1.31 -0.85
N HIS A 264 -6.87 0.35 -0.99
CA HIS A 264 -6.87 -0.58 -2.12
C HIS A 264 -7.76 -0.17 -3.28
N HIS A 265 -8.73 0.69 -3.03
CA HIS A 265 -9.70 1.09 -4.06
C HIS A 265 -9.45 2.50 -4.62
N LEU A 266 -8.99 3.44 -3.81
CA LEU A 266 -8.80 4.83 -4.21
C LEU A 266 -7.33 5.24 -4.30
N ASN A 267 -6.44 4.70 -3.46
CA ASN A 267 -5.03 5.05 -3.50
C ASN A 267 -4.31 4.29 -4.62
N LYS A 268 -4.08 4.96 -5.75
CA LYS A 268 -3.29 4.40 -6.85
C LYS A 268 -1.79 4.27 -6.53
N ASP A 269 -1.35 4.88 -5.45
CA ASP A 269 0.05 4.89 -5.01
C ASP A 269 0.42 3.65 -4.21
N THR A 270 -0.54 2.77 -3.88
CA THR A 270 -0.23 1.46 -3.33
C THR A 270 0.38 0.59 -4.43
N PRO A 271 1.62 0.13 -4.25
CA PRO A 271 2.32 -0.65 -5.27
C PRO A 271 1.62 -1.98 -5.57
N PHE A 272 0.76 -2.44 -4.66
CA PHE A 272 0.13 -3.76 -4.74
C PHE A 272 -1.37 -3.69 -4.43
N THR A 273 -2.18 -4.29 -5.29
CA THR A 273 -3.61 -4.47 -5.05
C THR A 273 -3.85 -5.66 -4.10
N LEU A 274 -5.00 -5.69 -3.40
CA LEU A 274 -5.39 -6.84 -2.57
C LEU A 274 -5.40 -8.16 -3.34
N ASN A 275 -5.81 -8.14 -4.61
CA ASN A 275 -5.77 -9.33 -5.46
C ASN A 275 -4.35 -9.85 -5.67
N PHE A 276 -3.39 -8.95 -5.82
CA PHE A 276 -1.98 -9.30 -5.95
C PHE A 276 -1.43 -9.89 -4.65
N ILE A 277 -1.72 -9.25 -3.51
CA ILE A 277 -1.34 -9.77 -2.19
C ILE A 277 -2.01 -11.13 -1.94
N GLY A 278 -3.29 -11.27 -2.30
CA GLY A 278 -4.02 -12.55 -2.22
C GLY A 278 -3.36 -13.66 -3.03
N LEU A 279 -2.81 -13.35 -4.20
CA LEU A 279 -2.04 -14.31 -5.00
C LEU A 279 -0.80 -14.81 -4.24
N PHE A 280 -0.09 -13.92 -3.53
CA PHE A 280 1.05 -14.32 -2.68
C PHE A 280 0.61 -15.18 -1.50
N VAL A 281 -0.52 -14.87 -0.86
CA VAL A 281 -1.06 -15.69 0.24
C VAL A 281 -1.40 -17.10 -0.26
N VAL A 282 -2.08 -17.22 -1.40
CA VAL A 282 -2.40 -18.52 -2.01
C VAL A 282 -1.11 -19.27 -2.37
N SER A 283 -0.13 -18.60 -2.95
CA SER A 283 1.15 -19.18 -3.31
C SER A 283 1.92 -19.67 -2.08
N GLY A 284 1.97 -18.87 -1.02
CA GLY A 284 2.58 -19.24 0.26
C GLY A 284 1.87 -20.41 0.94
N ALA A 285 0.54 -20.45 0.88
CA ALA A 285 -0.26 -21.55 1.41
C ALA A 285 0.01 -22.86 0.65
N LEU A 286 0.13 -22.79 -0.68
CA LEU A 286 0.51 -23.95 -1.50
C LEU A 286 1.93 -24.43 -1.17
N LEU A 287 2.88 -23.51 -0.96
CA LEU A 287 4.24 -23.84 -0.53
C LEU A 287 4.22 -24.53 0.84
N LEU A 288 3.48 -23.98 1.81
CA LEU A 288 3.33 -24.59 3.13
C LEU A 288 2.69 -25.96 3.05
N PHE A 289 1.63 -26.12 2.25
CA PHE A 289 0.98 -27.41 2.01
C PHE A 289 1.96 -28.44 1.43
N ALA A 290 2.75 -28.04 0.42
CA ALA A 290 3.77 -28.92 -0.17
C ALA A 290 4.84 -29.32 0.87
N ALA A 291 5.28 -28.38 1.73
CA ALA A 291 6.23 -28.65 2.79
C ALA A 291 5.66 -29.59 3.87
N LEU A 292 4.40 -29.39 4.29
CA LEU A 292 3.70 -30.28 5.23
C LEU A 292 3.61 -31.71 4.66
N PHE A 293 3.24 -31.81 3.40
CA PHE A 293 3.12 -33.10 2.72
C PHE A 293 4.48 -33.79 2.59
N ASN A 294 5.52 -33.05 2.20
CA ASN A 294 6.89 -33.60 2.14
C ASN A 294 7.40 -34.03 3.52
N PHE A 295 7.12 -33.23 4.55
CA PHE A 295 7.46 -33.58 5.94
C PHE A 295 6.81 -34.89 6.38
N LEU A 296 5.50 -35.06 6.12
CA LEU A 296 4.76 -36.28 6.42
C LEU A 296 5.32 -37.48 5.65
N ASN A 297 5.60 -37.33 4.36
CA ASN A 297 6.18 -38.40 3.54
C ASN A 297 7.53 -38.87 4.06
N SER A 298 8.42 -37.91 4.36
CA SER A 298 9.74 -38.23 4.91
C SER A 298 9.63 -38.93 6.27
N TYR A 299 8.66 -38.49 7.08
CA TYR A 299 8.43 -39.09 8.39
C TYR A 299 7.82 -40.52 8.26
N MET A 300 6.94 -40.75 7.28
CA MET A 300 6.43 -42.08 6.97
C MET A 300 7.50 -43.03 6.48
N ASP A 301 8.44 -42.57 5.65
CA ASP A 301 9.54 -43.38 5.17
C ASP A 301 10.52 -43.77 6.31
N LEU A 302 10.80 -42.82 7.21
CA LEU A 302 11.57 -43.08 8.44
C LEU A 302 10.87 -44.12 9.32
N PHE A 303 9.57 -44.05 9.45
CA PHE A 303 8.77 -45.03 10.17
C PHE A 303 8.89 -46.43 9.56
N ARG A 304 8.74 -46.56 8.23
CA ARG A 304 8.85 -47.85 7.53
C ARG A 304 10.21 -48.52 7.74
N GLN A 305 11.29 -47.75 7.77
CA GLN A 305 12.64 -48.27 8.04
C GLN A 305 12.78 -48.87 9.45
N ARG A 306 11.92 -48.43 10.39
CA ARG A 306 11.98 -48.83 11.81
C ARG A 306 10.93 -49.89 12.19
N VAL A 307 10.18 -50.44 11.24
CA VAL A 307 9.12 -51.44 11.53
C VAL A 307 9.67 -52.65 12.25
N ARG A 308 10.91 -53.11 11.96
CA ARG A 308 11.53 -54.25 12.66
C ARG A 308 11.80 -53.93 14.13
N GLU A 309 12.26 -52.74 14.45
CA GLU A 309 12.47 -52.27 15.82
C GLU A 309 11.13 -52.24 16.60
N TRP A 310 10.09 -51.81 15.96
CA TRP A 310 8.74 -51.71 16.54
C TRP A 310 8.16 -53.10 16.86
N ARG A 311 8.34 -54.07 15.96
CA ARG A 311 7.94 -55.46 16.20
C ARG A 311 8.67 -56.05 17.39
N LEU A 312 9.98 -55.86 17.51
CA LEU A 312 10.74 -56.32 18.64
C LEU A 312 10.25 -55.72 19.97
N ARG A 313 9.91 -54.46 19.98
CA ARG A 313 9.34 -53.80 21.17
C ARG A 313 7.95 -54.37 21.54
N THR A 314 7.11 -54.63 20.56
CA THR A 314 5.80 -55.28 20.78
C THR A 314 5.94 -56.65 21.37
N VAL A 315 6.89 -57.47 20.85
CA VAL A 315 7.18 -58.80 21.43
C VAL A 315 7.65 -58.71 22.85
N ASN A 316 8.41 -57.64 23.17
CA ASN A 316 8.88 -57.36 24.55
C ASN A 316 7.84 -56.65 25.44
N GLY A 317 6.54 -56.63 25.02
CA GLY A 317 5.42 -56.17 25.86
C GLY A 317 5.05 -54.68 25.71
N ALA A 318 5.59 -53.96 24.75
CA ALA A 318 5.17 -52.57 24.49
C ALA A 318 3.75 -52.53 23.94
N THR A 319 2.90 -51.71 24.58
CA THR A 319 1.52 -51.54 24.10
C THR A 319 1.42 -50.63 22.88
N ARG A 320 0.40 -50.83 22.05
CA ARG A 320 0.13 -49.99 20.90
C ARG A 320 0.04 -48.52 21.25
N LYS A 321 -0.58 -48.17 22.35
CA LYS A 321 -0.72 -46.80 22.83
C LYS A 321 0.66 -46.16 23.11
N GLN A 322 1.55 -46.86 23.79
CA GLN A 322 2.90 -46.37 24.06
C GLN A 322 3.71 -46.11 22.79
N LEU A 323 3.54 -46.94 21.76
CA LEU A 323 4.19 -46.76 20.48
C LEU A 323 3.69 -45.52 19.73
N ILE A 324 2.37 -45.30 19.72
CA ILE A 324 1.76 -44.10 19.12
C ILE A 324 2.18 -42.83 19.86
N GLU A 325 2.15 -42.84 21.19
CA GLU A 325 2.61 -41.72 22.03
C GLU A 325 4.06 -41.35 21.75
N GLN A 326 4.95 -42.35 21.67
CA GLN A 326 6.36 -42.12 21.35
C GLN A 326 6.52 -41.45 19.98
N MET A 327 5.80 -41.93 18.96
CA MET A 327 5.83 -41.36 17.61
C MET A 327 5.29 -39.94 17.58
N SER A 328 4.19 -39.69 18.28
CA SER A 328 3.62 -38.33 18.38
C SER A 328 4.59 -37.35 19.03
N VAL A 329 5.30 -37.76 20.07
CA VAL A 329 6.34 -36.95 20.72
C VAL A 329 7.51 -36.70 19.77
N GLU A 330 7.96 -37.71 19.02
CA GLU A 330 9.06 -37.60 18.06
C GLU A 330 8.69 -36.65 16.92
N LEU A 331 7.47 -36.76 16.37
CA LEU A 331 6.92 -35.85 15.37
C LEU A 331 6.86 -34.42 15.93
N GLY A 332 6.32 -34.27 17.15
CA GLY A 332 6.23 -32.98 17.84
C GLY A 332 7.58 -32.31 18.05
N CYS A 333 8.59 -33.06 18.49
CA CYS A 333 9.96 -32.54 18.63
C CYS A 333 10.52 -32.03 17.29
N SER A 334 10.27 -32.74 16.19
CA SER A 334 10.74 -32.34 14.86
C SER A 334 10.02 -31.08 14.36
N VAL A 335 8.71 -30.95 14.62
CA VAL A 335 7.95 -29.71 14.28
C VAL A 335 8.43 -28.54 15.13
N LEU A 336 8.61 -28.73 16.44
CA LEU A 336 9.17 -27.69 17.31
C LEU A 336 10.55 -27.24 16.87
N ALA A 337 11.41 -28.17 16.46
CA ALA A 337 12.71 -27.84 15.89
C ALA A 337 12.55 -26.99 14.61
N SER A 338 11.60 -27.32 13.72
CA SER A 338 11.29 -26.53 12.52
C SER A 338 10.82 -25.13 12.86
N LEU A 339 9.96 -24.97 13.87
CA LEU A 339 9.47 -23.67 14.33
C LEU A 339 10.59 -22.80 14.92
N LEU A 340 11.50 -23.40 15.70
CA LEU A 340 12.66 -22.69 16.26
C LEU A 340 13.62 -22.22 15.16
N VAL A 341 13.90 -23.09 14.20
CA VAL A 341 14.73 -22.74 13.04
C VAL A 341 14.06 -21.64 12.23
N ALA A 342 12.74 -21.73 11.98
CA ALA A 342 11.99 -20.71 11.27
C ALA A 342 12.06 -19.37 11.99
N LEU A 343 11.91 -19.33 13.31
CA LEU A 343 11.98 -18.11 14.11
C LEU A 343 13.36 -17.44 14.00
N ILE A 344 14.44 -18.21 14.04
CA ILE A 344 15.81 -17.71 13.86
C ILE A 344 15.96 -17.06 12.47
N PHE A 345 15.51 -17.74 11.42
CA PHE A 345 15.60 -17.19 10.05
C PHE A 345 14.73 -15.94 9.86
N ILE A 346 13.56 -15.89 10.45
CA ILE A 346 12.66 -14.72 10.38
C ILE A 346 13.31 -13.48 10.96
N VAL A 347 14.01 -13.61 12.10
CA VAL A 347 14.74 -12.48 12.70
C VAL A 347 15.80 -11.94 11.75
N GLN A 348 16.49 -12.82 10.99
CA GLN A 348 17.47 -12.42 9.99
C GLN A 348 16.84 -11.75 8.76
N VAL A 349 15.63 -12.16 8.37
CA VAL A 349 14.93 -11.67 7.17
C VAL A 349 14.16 -10.37 7.48
N LYS A 350 13.85 -10.09 8.75
CA LYS A 350 13.11 -8.87 9.17
C LYS A 350 13.65 -7.57 8.53
N PRO A 351 14.95 -7.22 8.57
CA PRO A 351 15.43 -5.97 7.99
C PRO A 351 15.28 -5.90 6.48
N LEU A 352 15.27 -7.06 5.80
CA LEU A 352 15.02 -7.14 4.36
C LEU A 352 13.56 -6.80 4.04
N PHE A 353 12.61 -7.30 4.82
CA PHE A 353 11.20 -7.00 4.69
C PHE A 353 10.90 -5.52 4.95
N ALA A 354 11.44 -4.97 6.04
CA ALA A 354 11.30 -3.56 6.39
C ALA A 354 11.79 -2.65 5.26
N ARG A 355 12.90 -3.03 4.62
CA ARG A 355 13.51 -2.25 3.54
C ARG A 355 12.78 -2.36 2.20
N TRP A 356 12.22 -3.54 1.88
CA TRP A 356 11.61 -3.79 0.56
C TRP A 356 10.13 -3.42 0.50
N LEU A 357 9.41 -3.59 1.61
CA LEU A 357 7.98 -3.33 1.67
C LEU A 357 7.67 -2.02 2.40
N GLU A 358 8.71 -1.35 2.94
CA GLU A 358 8.56 -0.13 3.76
C GLU A 358 7.60 -0.33 4.94
N ILE A 359 7.57 -1.58 5.47
CA ILE A 359 6.68 -1.99 6.56
C ILE A 359 7.51 -2.26 7.81
N ASP A 360 7.22 -1.55 8.89
CA ASP A 360 7.73 -1.90 10.21
C ASP A 360 6.99 -3.12 10.77
N LEU A 361 7.74 -4.21 10.98
CA LEU A 361 7.21 -5.40 11.62
C LEU A 361 7.00 -5.14 13.11
N GLU A 362 5.76 -4.97 13.52
CA GLU A 362 5.36 -4.96 14.92
C GLU A 362 5.55 -6.36 15.50
N MET A 363 6.57 -6.52 16.35
CA MET A 363 7.02 -7.84 16.81
C MET A 363 5.91 -8.61 17.56
N GLY A 364 5.09 -7.93 18.35
CA GLY A 364 4.01 -8.58 19.09
C GLY A 364 2.98 -9.26 18.18
N ARG A 365 2.49 -8.50 17.20
CA ARG A 365 1.51 -8.98 16.21
C ARG A 365 2.09 -10.06 15.31
N PHE A 366 3.33 -9.88 14.90
CA PHE A 366 4.04 -10.88 14.09
C PHE A 366 4.19 -12.22 14.84
N LEU A 367 4.62 -12.19 16.12
CA LEU A 367 4.76 -13.40 16.94
C LEU A 367 3.42 -14.07 17.19
N PHE A 368 2.34 -13.30 17.34
CA PHE A 368 0.99 -13.85 17.47
C PHE A 368 0.57 -14.64 16.21
N LEU A 369 0.78 -14.10 15.02
CA LEU A 369 0.51 -14.79 13.76
C LEU A 369 1.42 -16.01 13.59
N PHE A 370 2.71 -15.88 13.88
CA PHE A 370 3.66 -17.00 13.84
C PHE A 370 3.23 -18.14 14.79
N ALA A 371 2.82 -17.81 16.00
CA ALA A 371 2.32 -18.81 16.96
C ALA A 371 1.03 -19.47 16.44
N GLY A 372 0.09 -18.71 15.88
CA GLY A 372 -1.15 -19.24 15.30
C GLY A 372 -0.89 -20.23 14.17
N VAL A 373 -0.06 -19.86 13.21
CA VAL A 373 0.35 -20.72 12.08
C VAL A 373 1.13 -21.93 12.60
N GLY A 374 2.03 -21.72 13.56
CA GLY A 374 2.82 -22.78 14.19
C GLY A 374 1.96 -23.82 14.90
N ILE A 375 0.99 -23.37 15.70
CA ILE A 375 0.02 -24.26 16.38
C ILE A 375 -0.83 -25.01 15.34
N GLY A 376 -1.34 -24.31 14.31
CA GLY A 376 -2.10 -24.94 13.23
C GLY A 376 -1.29 -26.02 12.50
N THR A 377 -0.05 -25.71 12.14
CA THR A 377 0.90 -26.64 11.52
C THR A 377 1.13 -27.86 12.42
N PHE A 378 1.38 -27.61 13.72
CA PHE A 378 1.60 -28.68 14.70
C PHE A 378 0.37 -29.60 14.81
N LEU A 379 -0.81 -29.04 14.95
CA LEU A 379 -2.06 -29.81 15.06
C LEU A 379 -2.35 -30.63 13.79
N ILE A 380 -2.19 -30.03 12.61
CA ILE A 380 -2.39 -30.72 11.33
C ILE A 380 -1.46 -31.93 11.23
N LEU A 381 -0.16 -31.73 11.52
CA LEU A 381 0.82 -32.81 11.45
C LEU A 381 0.58 -33.90 12.49
N GLN A 382 0.18 -33.52 13.73
CA GLN A 382 -0.17 -34.48 14.77
C GLN A 382 -1.42 -35.30 14.41
N CYS A 383 -2.48 -34.64 13.94
CA CYS A 383 -3.68 -35.34 13.49
C CYS A 383 -3.40 -36.30 12.31
N ALA A 384 -2.67 -35.82 11.31
CA ALA A 384 -2.28 -36.67 10.17
C ALA A 384 -1.38 -37.84 10.61
N GLY A 385 -0.43 -37.60 11.50
CA GLY A 385 0.43 -38.63 12.09
C GLY A 385 -0.40 -39.69 12.87
N LEU A 386 -1.31 -39.26 13.73
CA LEU A 386 -2.18 -40.17 14.51
C LEU A 386 -3.06 -41.05 13.60
N VAL A 387 -3.67 -40.48 12.56
CA VAL A 387 -4.46 -41.24 11.59
C VAL A 387 -3.59 -42.29 10.91
N PHE A 388 -2.40 -41.87 10.43
CA PHE A 388 -1.48 -42.78 9.77
C PHE A 388 -1.00 -43.90 10.70
N PHE A 389 -0.52 -43.58 11.90
CA PHE A 389 -0.04 -44.59 12.87
C PHE A 389 -1.16 -45.49 13.37
N GLY A 390 -2.38 -44.95 13.52
CA GLY A 390 -3.55 -45.71 13.87
C GLY A 390 -3.90 -46.81 12.85
N GLN A 391 -3.85 -46.46 11.58
CA GLN A 391 -4.12 -47.42 10.49
C GLN A 391 -2.99 -48.46 10.34
N PHE A 392 -1.73 -48.01 10.39
CA PHE A 392 -0.58 -48.86 10.17
C PHE A 392 -0.36 -49.86 11.33
N SER A 393 -0.58 -49.44 12.58
CA SER A 393 -0.42 -50.35 13.72
C SER A 393 -1.41 -51.51 13.73
N HIS A 394 -2.59 -51.33 13.11
CA HIS A 394 -3.58 -52.41 12.94
C HIS A 394 -3.07 -53.48 11.96
N THR A 395 -2.44 -53.05 10.86
CA THR A 395 -1.91 -53.99 9.83
C THR A 395 -0.58 -54.65 10.27
N ALA A 396 0.23 -53.96 11.05
CA ALA A 396 1.54 -54.49 11.52
C ALA A 396 1.41 -55.57 12.60
N THR A 397 0.30 -55.60 13.34
CA THR A 397 0.03 -56.61 14.39
C THR A 397 -0.67 -57.84 13.86
N THR A 398 -1.36 -57.75 12.71
CA THR A 398 -2.21 -58.83 12.19
C THR A 398 -1.60 -59.63 11.01
N SER A 399 -0.52 -59.11 10.35
CA SER A 399 0.07 -59.78 9.21
C SER A 399 1.59 -59.88 9.29
N LEU A 400 2.14 -61.09 9.06
CA LEU A 400 3.59 -61.37 9.00
C LEU A 400 4.29 -60.70 7.79
N VAL A 401 3.52 -60.27 6.81
CA VAL A 401 3.98 -59.56 5.61
C VAL A 401 3.10 -58.32 5.40
N PRO A 402 3.65 -57.12 5.34
CA PRO A 402 2.86 -55.93 5.01
C PRO A 402 2.31 -56.09 3.60
N LYS A 403 1.00 -56.38 3.44
CA LYS A 403 0.35 -56.21 2.15
C LYS A 403 0.39 -54.72 1.81
N GLU A 404 1.22 -54.36 0.86
CA GLU A 404 1.13 -53.01 0.25
C GLU A 404 -0.22 -52.90 -0.43
N THR A 405 -1.16 -52.23 0.20
CA THR A 405 -2.41 -51.88 -0.46
C THR A 405 -2.08 -50.81 -1.51
N VAL A 406 -2.43 -51.07 -2.76
CA VAL A 406 -2.17 -50.23 -3.94
C VAL A 406 -2.68 -48.79 -3.76
N LYS A 407 -3.76 -48.62 -2.99
CA LYS A 407 -4.40 -47.32 -2.74
C LYS A 407 -3.50 -46.25 -2.09
N PRO A 408 -2.74 -46.49 -0.98
CA PRO A 408 -1.88 -45.48 -0.41
C PRO A 408 -0.68 -45.14 -1.30
N LEU A 409 -0.23 -46.08 -2.14
CA LEU A 409 0.86 -45.84 -3.07
C LEU A 409 0.44 -44.92 -4.22
N LEU A 410 -0.79 -45.06 -4.72
CA LEU A 410 -1.34 -44.22 -5.77
C LEU A 410 -1.54 -42.77 -5.27
N LEU A 411 -2.11 -42.62 -4.08
CA LEU A 411 -2.32 -41.29 -3.47
C LEU A 411 -1.01 -40.55 -3.26
N ARG A 412 0.03 -41.24 -2.79
CA ARG A 412 1.39 -40.68 -2.64
C ARG A 412 2.00 -40.25 -3.97
N ARG A 413 1.87 -41.07 -5.02
CA ARG A 413 2.37 -40.73 -6.36
C ARG A 413 1.63 -39.51 -6.91
N MET A 414 0.31 -39.46 -6.81
CA MET A 414 -0.48 -38.31 -7.22
C MET A 414 -0.03 -37.03 -6.48
N ALA A 415 0.15 -37.09 -5.18
CA ALA A 415 0.56 -35.94 -4.38
C ALA A 415 1.98 -35.45 -4.72
N VAL A 416 2.95 -36.37 -4.93
CA VAL A 416 4.31 -36.00 -5.38
C VAL A 416 4.25 -35.40 -6.79
N THR A 417 3.45 -35.97 -7.70
CA THR A 417 3.28 -35.41 -9.04
C THR A 417 2.67 -34.00 -8.99
N LEU A 418 1.63 -33.80 -8.17
CA LEU A 418 1.03 -32.47 -7.97
C LEU A 418 2.04 -31.47 -7.40
N GLN A 419 2.85 -31.89 -6.41
CA GLN A 419 3.92 -31.06 -5.84
C GLN A 419 4.95 -30.65 -6.89
N LEU A 420 5.38 -31.58 -7.75
CA LEU A 420 6.30 -31.29 -8.85
C LEU A 420 5.67 -30.32 -9.86
N MET A 421 4.39 -30.50 -10.22
CA MET A 421 3.68 -29.58 -11.10
C MET A 421 3.63 -28.15 -10.50
N ILE A 422 3.29 -28.02 -9.23
CA ILE A 422 3.28 -26.74 -8.52
C ILE A 422 4.69 -26.11 -8.53
N SER A 423 5.74 -26.91 -8.25
CA SER A 423 7.12 -26.41 -8.24
C SER A 423 7.55 -25.90 -9.63
N ILE A 424 7.23 -26.62 -10.69
CA ILE A 424 7.51 -26.21 -12.07
C ILE A 424 6.74 -24.93 -12.41
N LEU A 425 5.47 -24.83 -12.02
CA LEU A 425 4.64 -23.64 -12.23
C LEU A 425 5.31 -22.40 -11.58
N PHE A 426 5.78 -22.52 -10.34
CA PHE A 426 6.48 -21.43 -9.65
C PHE A 426 7.78 -21.01 -10.33
N ILE A 427 8.57 -21.99 -10.81
CA ILE A 427 9.80 -21.68 -11.54
C ILE A 427 9.47 -20.92 -12.83
N VAL A 428 8.51 -21.40 -13.61
CA VAL A 428 8.09 -20.73 -14.87
C VAL A 428 7.55 -19.33 -14.57
N ALA A 429 6.68 -19.18 -13.58
CA ALA A 429 6.14 -17.87 -13.19
C ALA A 429 7.26 -16.91 -12.78
N SER A 430 8.24 -17.36 -11.99
CA SER A 430 9.39 -16.53 -11.59
C SER A 430 10.25 -16.11 -12.78
N LEU A 431 10.48 -16.99 -13.74
CA LEU A 431 11.22 -16.67 -14.97
C LEU A 431 10.47 -15.64 -15.83
N VAL A 432 9.15 -15.79 -15.96
CA VAL A 432 8.30 -14.82 -16.68
C VAL A 432 8.37 -13.44 -16.04
N VAL A 433 8.23 -13.36 -14.70
CA VAL A 433 8.33 -12.08 -13.97
C VAL A 433 9.73 -11.47 -14.15
N MET A 434 10.77 -12.28 -14.08
CA MET A 434 12.15 -11.80 -14.27
C MET A 434 12.35 -11.22 -15.68
N GLU A 435 11.84 -11.87 -16.72
CA GLU A 435 11.89 -11.35 -18.09
C GLU A 435 11.03 -10.09 -18.28
N GLN A 436 9.87 -10.02 -17.65
CA GLN A 436 9.06 -8.79 -17.64
C GLN A 436 9.81 -7.63 -16.98
N MET A 437 10.49 -7.87 -15.85
CA MET A 437 11.31 -6.85 -15.19
C MET A 437 12.50 -6.40 -16.05
N ARG A 438 13.16 -7.34 -16.73
CA ARG A 438 14.21 -7.01 -17.70
C ARG A 438 13.67 -6.15 -18.83
N PHE A 439 12.53 -6.53 -19.41
CA PHE A 439 11.89 -5.76 -20.47
C PHE A 439 11.56 -4.34 -20.02
N VAL A 440 10.97 -4.17 -18.81
CA VAL A 440 10.63 -2.85 -18.27
C VAL A 440 11.90 -2.00 -18.06
N ASN A 441 12.95 -2.59 -17.49
CA ASN A 441 14.21 -1.89 -17.21
C ASN A 441 15.01 -1.52 -18.48
N GLN A 442 14.82 -2.28 -19.58
CA GLN A 442 15.51 -2.04 -20.84
C GLN A 442 14.69 -1.24 -21.86
N LYS A 443 13.40 -1.02 -21.54
CA LYS A 443 12.51 -0.30 -22.45
C LYS A 443 12.98 1.15 -22.60
N ASP A 444 13.10 1.60 -23.85
CA ASP A 444 13.34 3.01 -24.16
C ASP A 444 12.17 3.85 -23.64
N LEU A 445 12.45 4.71 -22.69
CA LEU A 445 11.48 5.63 -22.08
C LEU A 445 11.26 6.88 -22.93
N GLY A 446 12.06 7.08 -23.99
CA GLY A 446 12.07 8.29 -24.79
C GLY A 446 12.89 9.43 -24.18
N PHE A 447 13.54 9.17 -23.04
CA PHE A 447 14.49 10.07 -22.38
C PHE A 447 15.56 9.24 -21.65
N ASP A 448 16.74 9.85 -21.38
CA ASP A 448 17.80 9.17 -20.61
C ASP A 448 17.63 9.45 -19.10
N PRO A 449 17.27 8.44 -18.28
CA PRO A 449 17.15 8.61 -16.85
C PRO A 449 18.49 8.69 -16.11
N LYS A 450 19.61 8.38 -16.77
CA LYS A 450 20.93 8.34 -16.13
C LYS A 450 21.42 9.75 -15.82
N GLY A 451 21.74 9.97 -14.55
CA GLY A 451 22.23 11.27 -14.09
C GLY A 451 21.15 12.31 -13.84
N LEU A 452 19.87 11.98 -14.04
CA LEU A 452 18.77 12.86 -13.63
C LEU A 452 18.58 12.81 -12.12
N ILE A 453 18.60 13.97 -11.48
CA ILE A 453 18.35 14.14 -10.04
C ILE A 453 17.11 15.01 -9.90
N GLN A 454 16.10 14.51 -9.18
CA GLN A 454 14.91 15.27 -8.87
C GLN A 454 15.10 15.98 -7.52
N LEU A 455 14.97 17.30 -7.53
CA LEU A 455 14.83 18.13 -6.33
C LEU A 455 13.36 18.47 -6.16
N SER A 456 12.79 18.27 -4.98
CA SER A 456 11.39 18.57 -4.68
C SER A 456 11.27 19.40 -3.42
N GLY A 457 10.18 20.16 -3.31
CA GLY A 457 9.87 20.93 -2.09
C GLY A 457 10.32 22.40 -2.09
N PHE A 458 10.66 22.97 -3.26
CA PHE A 458 11.08 24.37 -3.41
C PHE A 458 9.98 25.26 -3.99
N VAL A 459 8.72 25.00 -3.67
CA VAL A 459 7.63 25.87 -4.13
C VAL A 459 7.62 27.13 -3.28
N ASP A 460 7.95 28.25 -3.88
CA ASP A 460 7.86 29.59 -3.30
C ASP A 460 6.95 30.46 -4.15
N VAL A 461 5.84 30.91 -3.58
CA VAL A 461 4.88 31.79 -4.25
C VAL A 461 5.51 33.12 -4.68
N SER A 462 6.59 33.55 -4.02
CA SER A 462 7.32 34.79 -4.37
C SER A 462 8.27 34.62 -5.56
N GLY A 463 8.61 33.40 -5.96
CA GLY A 463 9.57 33.08 -7.03
C GLY A 463 11.03 33.45 -6.73
N LYS A 464 11.32 34.00 -5.55
CA LYS A 464 12.69 34.44 -5.19
C LYS A 464 13.62 33.26 -4.89
N ILE A 465 13.14 32.27 -4.15
CA ILE A 465 13.94 31.09 -3.82
C ILE A 465 14.21 30.28 -5.07
N GLU A 466 13.22 30.13 -5.94
CA GLU A 466 13.36 29.45 -7.23
C GLU A 466 14.43 30.11 -8.10
N SER A 467 14.39 31.45 -8.27
CA SER A 467 15.38 32.17 -9.06
C SER A 467 16.79 32.07 -8.48
N THR A 468 16.95 32.12 -7.17
CA THR A 468 18.25 31.95 -6.48
C THR A 468 18.77 30.53 -6.66
N LEU A 469 17.93 29.51 -6.47
CA LEU A 469 18.29 28.11 -6.67
C LEU A 469 18.75 27.86 -8.11
N MET A 470 18.01 28.37 -9.10
CA MET A 470 18.39 28.24 -10.50
C MET A 470 19.73 28.92 -10.82
N GLN A 471 20.02 30.05 -10.19
CA GLN A 471 21.28 30.74 -10.34
C GLN A 471 22.45 29.93 -9.73
N GLU A 472 22.27 29.41 -8.53
CA GLU A 472 23.27 28.56 -7.85
C GLU A 472 23.49 27.25 -8.63
N LEU A 473 22.44 26.59 -9.10
CA LEU A 473 22.55 25.38 -9.92
C LEU A 473 23.32 25.64 -11.23
N SER A 474 23.10 26.81 -11.86
CA SER A 474 23.84 27.19 -13.07
C SER A 474 25.33 27.41 -12.82
N ALA A 475 25.71 27.76 -11.61
CA ALA A 475 27.10 27.99 -11.23
C ALA A 475 27.88 26.70 -10.92
N LEU A 476 27.19 25.59 -10.72
CA LEU A 476 27.81 24.29 -10.41
C LEU A 476 28.34 23.62 -11.67
N PRO A 477 29.65 23.37 -11.81
CA PRO A 477 30.23 22.76 -13.02
C PRO A 477 29.80 21.30 -13.23
N GLN A 478 29.25 20.63 -12.19
CA GLN A 478 28.72 19.27 -12.26
C GLN A 478 27.31 19.20 -12.84
N VAL A 479 26.59 20.33 -12.89
CA VAL A 479 25.23 20.40 -13.42
C VAL A 479 25.29 20.74 -14.90
N LYS A 480 24.93 19.79 -15.75
CA LYS A 480 24.92 19.97 -17.21
C LYS A 480 23.72 20.82 -17.65
N SER A 481 22.56 20.52 -17.15
CA SER A 481 21.30 21.22 -17.43
C SER A 481 20.33 20.99 -16.29
N PHE A 482 19.35 21.86 -16.13
CA PHE A 482 18.25 21.69 -15.16
C PHE A 482 16.98 22.28 -15.75
N THR A 483 15.84 21.78 -15.29
CA THR A 483 14.52 22.24 -15.72
C THR A 483 13.56 22.27 -14.56
N ASP A 484 12.68 23.27 -14.56
CA ASP A 484 11.52 23.27 -13.68
C ASP A 484 10.34 22.60 -14.38
N THR A 485 9.75 21.60 -13.70
CA THR A 485 8.65 20.84 -14.25
C THR A 485 7.81 20.19 -13.16
N ASN A 486 6.51 20.09 -13.39
CA ASN A 486 5.63 19.25 -12.57
C ASN A 486 5.57 17.79 -13.06
N PHE A 487 6.31 17.47 -14.14
CA PHE A 487 6.45 16.09 -14.61
C PHE A 487 7.41 15.32 -13.71
N LYS A 488 6.94 14.23 -13.11
CA LYS A 488 7.74 13.32 -12.26
C LYS A 488 7.79 11.95 -12.90
N PRO A 489 8.93 11.52 -13.47
CA PRO A 489 9.00 10.25 -14.22
C PRO A 489 8.77 9.01 -13.34
N GLN A 490 8.99 9.10 -12.04
CA GLN A 490 8.94 7.98 -11.09
C GLN A 490 7.55 7.74 -10.50
N HIS A 491 6.62 8.67 -10.60
CA HIS A 491 5.30 8.57 -10.02
C HIS A 491 4.21 8.82 -11.07
N HIS A 492 3.07 8.17 -10.92
CA HIS A 492 1.84 8.60 -11.56
C HIS A 492 1.43 9.94 -10.94
N VAL A 493 2.10 11.01 -11.38
CA VAL A 493 1.68 12.36 -10.99
C VAL A 493 0.43 12.67 -11.78
N ASP A 494 -0.61 13.08 -11.09
CA ASP A 494 -1.77 13.64 -11.76
C ASP A 494 -1.30 14.82 -12.61
N PRO A 495 -1.62 14.85 -13.90
CA PRO A 495 -1.24 15.95 -14.76
C PRO A 495 -1.85 17.25 -14.20
N MET A 496 -1.21 18.38 -14.47
CA MET A 496 -1.70 19.71 -14.07
C MET A 496 -3.15 19.92 -14.51
N ALA A 497 -3.50 19.41 -15.67
CA ALA A 497 -4.86 19.32 -16.17
C ALA A 497 -5.01 18.16 -17.17
N ILE A 498 -6.22 17.63 -17.26
CA ILE A 498 -6.61 16.67 -18.29
C ILE A 498 -7.64 17.35 -19.18
N PHE A 499 -7.28 17.56 -20.43
CA PHE A 499 -8.21 18.06 -21.42
C PHE A 499 -8.90 16.88 -22.10
N THR A 500 -10.19 16.75 -21.86
CA THR A 500 -11.09 15.84 -22.56
C THR A 500 -11.74 16.58 -23.73
N ASN A 501 -12.11 15.87 -24.78
CA ASN A 501 -12.81 16.45 -25.94
C ASN A 501 -12.05 17.59 -26.67
N VAL A 502 -10.72 17.49 -26.75
CA VAL A 502 -9.94 18.43 -27.56
C VAL A 502 -10.34 18.29 -29.03
N GLU A 503 -10.67 19.44 -29.65
CA GLU A 503 -11.03 19.50 -31.06
C GLU A 503 -9.80 19.84 -31.91
N TRP A 504 -9.69 19.17 -33.06
CA TRP A 504 -8.65 19.45 -34.05
C TRP A 504 -9.19 19.22 -35.47
N GLU A 505 -8.59 19.84 -36.44
CA GLU A 505 -8.99 19.70 -37.85
C GLU A 505 -8.76 18.24 -38.32
N GLY A 506 -9.82 17.60 -38.80
CA GLY A 506 -9.80 16.20 -39.25
C GLY A 506 -10.00 15.16 -38.13
N LYS A 507 -10.43 15.56 -36.91
CA LYS A 507 -10.78 14.63 -35.85
C LYS A 507 -11.94 13.72 -36.27
N PRO A 508 -11.80 12.38 -36.21
CA PRO A 508 -12.94 11.48 -36.43
C PRO A 508 -14.00 11.71 -35.34
N LEU A 509 -15.30 11.70 -35.73
CA LEU A 509 -16.43 12.04 -34.87
C LEU A 509 -16.50 11.21 -33.57
N ASP A 510 -16.02 9.97 -33.59
CA ASP A 510 -16.10 9.06 -32.43
C ASP A 510 -14.78 8.96 -31.63
N THR A 511 -13.79 9.80 -31.96
CA THR A 511 -12.48 9.71 -31.30
C THR A 511 -12.48 10.50 -30.00
N LYS A 512 -12.45 9.80 -28.86
CA LYS A 512 -12.24 10.40 -27.54
C LYS A 512 -10.76 10.23 -27.16
N VAL A 513 -10.05 11.33 -26.98
CA VAL A 513 -8.65 11.35 -26.55
C VAL A 513 -8.49 12.34 -25.41
N ASP A 514 -7.91 11.86 -24.31
CA ASP A 514 -7.53 12.70 -23.18
C ASP A 514 -6.09 13.17 -23.36
N PHE A 515 -5.88 14.48 -23.22
CA PHE A 515 -4.57 15.10 -23.23
C PHE A 515 -4.17 15.47 -21.81
N HIS A 516 -3.04 14.94 -21.36
CA HIS A 516 -2.44 15.26 -20.08
C HIS A 516 -1.51 16.45 -20.25
N LEU A 517 -1.77 17.52 -19.52
CA LEU A 517 -0.95 18.72 -19.52
C LEU A 517 0.08 18.68 -18.38
N TYR A 518 1.34 18.89 -18.74
CA TYR A 518 2.42 19.11 -17.79
C TYR A 518 3.04 20.48 -18.04
N GLY A 519 3.27 21.25 -16.98
CA GLY A 519 4.00 22.50 -17.03
C GLY A 519 5.50 22.22 -17.02
N THR A 520 6.23 22.83 -17.94
CA THR A 520 7.70 22.70 -18.02
C THR A 520 8.32 24.01 -18.48
N ASP A 521 9.59 24.23 -18.16
CA ASP A 521 10.35 25.31 -18.74
C ASP A 521 10.93 24.94 -20.12
N HIS A 522 11.60 25.89 -20.77
CA HIS A 522 12.16 25.74 -22.11
C HIS A 522 13.34 24.75 -22.18
N ARG A 523 13.98 24.39 -21.07
CA ARG A 523 15.12 23.48 -20.97
C ARG A 523 14.70 22.03 -20.79
N PHE A 524 13.42 21.76 -20.65
CA PHE A 524 12.91 20.41 -20.40
C PHE A 524 13.40 19.40 -21.45
N GLY A 525 13.32 19.75 -22.74
CA GLY A 525 13.76 18.87 -23.82
C GLY A 525 15.26 18.56 -23.77
N GLU A 526 16.09 19.54 -23.41
CA GLU A 526 17.54 19.38 -23.26
C GLU A 526 17.89 18.56 -22.00
N THR A 527 17.23 18.86 -20.88
CA THR A 527 17.50 18.18 -19.61
C THR A 527 17.13 16.70 -19.63
N PHE A 528 16.04 16.35 -20.31
CA PHE A 528 15.60 14.97 -20.49
C PHE A 528 16.18 14.29 -21.74
N ASP A 529 17.01 14.97 -22.52
CA ASP A 529 17.56 14.48 -23.80
C ASP A 529 16.47 13.95 -24.75
N LEU A 530 15.36 14.72 -24.87
CA LEU A 530 14.24 14.33 -25.70
C LEU A 530 14.57 14.46 -27.18
N LYS A 531 14.38 13.38 -27.95
CA LYS A 531 14.52 13.38 -29.40
C LYS A 531 13.32 14.04 -30.07
N MET A 532 13.51 15.24 -30.58
CA MET A 532 12.51 15.94 -31.38
C MET A 532 12.36 15.28 -32.74
N LEU A 533 11.16 14.80 -33.05
CA LEU A 533 10.86 14.23 -34.38
C LEU A 533 10.57 15.32 -35.42
N MET A 534 9.85 16.36 -35.01
CA MET A 534 9.48 17.50 -35.82
C MET A 534 9.24 18.73 -34.94
N GLY A 535 9.38 19.92 -35.51
CA GLY A 535 9.12 21.18 -34.79
C GLY A 535 10.34 21.71 -34.05
N ARG A 536 10.10 22.58 -33.07
CA ARG A 536 11.12 23.20 -32.24
C ARG A 536 10.73 23.08 -30.77
N GLY A 537 11.71 22.92 -29.89
CA GLY A 537 11.52 22.97 -28.44
C GLY A 537 11.06 24.35 -27.97
N GLY A 538 10.64 24.43 -26.73
CA GLY A 538 10.27 25.69 -26.07
C GLY A 538 11.39 26.73 -26.20
N GLN A 539 11.05 27.97 -26.50
CA GLN A 539 11.98 29.10 -26.48
C GLN A 539 11.67 29.96 -25.25
N LYS A 540 12.66 30.70 -24.77
CA LYS A 540 12.56 31.62 -23.60
C LYS A 540 11.59 32.79 -23.86
N ALA A 541 10.55 32.61 -24.63
CA ALA A 541 9.58 33.64 -24.96
C ALA A 541 8.17 33.21 -24.54
N THR A 542 7.48 34.11 -24.05
CA THR A 542 6.13 34.42 -23.60
C THR A 542 4.92 33.62 -24.17
N ASN A 543 5.08 32.63 -25.01
CA ASN A 543 3.97 31.89 -25.62
C ASN A 543 3.97 30.42 -25.21
N LEU A 544 2.81 29.92 -24.81
CA LEU A 544 2.56 28.50 -24.56
C LEU A 544 2.91 27.67 -25.81
N VAL A 545 3.89 26.78 -25.66
CA VAL A 545 4.25 25.81 -26.69
C VAL A 545 3.77 24.44 -26.24
N SER A 546 2.94 23.79 -27.04
CA SER A 546 2.49 22.43 -26.77
C SER A 546 3.32 21.40 -27.52
N CYS A 547 3.79 20.37 -26.82
CA CYS A 547 4.43 19.20 -27.40
C CYS A 547 3.53 17.97 -27.21
N SER A 548 3.40 17.13 -28.25
CA SER A 548 2.72 15.84 -28.12
C SER A 548 3.69 14.67 -28.28
N THR A 549 3.45 13.56 -27.62
CA THR A 549 4.28 12.36 -27.74
C THR A 549 3.99 11.62 -29.04
N SER A 550 5.00 10.98 -29.63
CA SER A 550 4.92 10.28 -30.92
C SER A 550 3.86 9.16 -30.98
N ARG A 551 3.49 8.57 -29.85
CA ARG A 551 2.45 7.53 -29.82
C ARG A 551 1.03 8.02 -30.08
N ARG A 552 0.80 9.32 -29.94
CA ARG A 552 -0.50 9.96 -30.22
C ARG A 552 -0.42 10.96 -31.36
N PHE A 553 0.74 11.01 -32.04
CA PHE A 553 0.91 11.82 -33.25
C PHE A 553 0.18 11.11 -34.37
N VAL A 554 -1.01 11.56 -34.71
CA VAL A 554 -1.80 11.00 -35.80
C VAL A 554 -1.36 11.73 -37.09
N PRO A 555 -0.91 11.03 -38.14
CA PRO A 555 -0.33 11.65 -39.34
C PRO A 555 -1.23 12.67 -40.06
N TRP A 556 -2.55 12.62 -39.82
CA TRP A 556 -3.51 13.56 -40.40
C TRP A 556 -3.51 14.95 -39.71
N ALA A 557 -2.96 15.06 -38.48
CA ALA A 557 -2.81 16.35 -37.80
C ALA A 557 -1.68 17.22 -38.43
N TYR A 558 -0.90 16.67 -39.37
CA TYR A 558 0.23 17.32 -39.95
C TYR A 558 0.03 17.52 -41.48
N LYS A 559 -0.51 18.66 -41.87
CA LYS A 559 -0.20 19.29 -43.17
C LYS A 559 0.81 20.41 -42.89
N PRO A 560 2.00 20.38 -43.46
CA PRO A 560 2.93 21.49 -43.34
C PRO A 560 2.37 22.67 -44.10
N GLN A 561 1.66 23.53 -43.43
CA GLN A 561 1.42 24.88 -43.88
C GLN A 561 2.29 25.81 -43.05
N SER A 562 3.10 26.56 -43.78
CA SER A 562 3.90 27.71 -43.37
C SER A 562 3.62 28.23 -41.97
N ALA A 563 4.64 28.21 -41.13
CA ALA A 563 4.87 28.94 -39.92
C ALA A 563 3.78 29.96 -39.55
N ALA A 564 2.72 29.50 -38.93
CA ALA A 564 1.79 30.35 -38.24
C ALA A 564 1.14 29.50 -37.14
N SER A 565 1.60 29.75 -35.91
CA SER A 565 0.87 29.59 -34.64
C SER A 565 -0.40 28.74 -34.73
N SER A 566 -0.30 27.41 -34.66
CA SER A 566 -1.45 26.59 -34.22
C SER A 566 -1.61 26.74 -32.72
N VAL A 567 -2.12 27.89 -32.33
CA VAL A 567 -2.79 28.07 -31.04
C VAL A 567 -3.98 27.14 -31.06
N CYS A 568 -4.06 26.23 -30.08
CA CYS A 568 -5.32 25.59 -29.75
C CYS A 568 -6.31 26.69 -29.37
N ARG A 569 -7.09 27.15 -30.33
CA ARG A 569 -8.30 27.95 -30.09
C ARG A 569 -9.37 26.95 -29.62
N GLY A 570 -9.33 26.62 -28.37
CA GLY A 570 -10.38 25.90 -27.70
C GLY A 570 -10.82 26.72 -26.52
N GLY A 571 -12.08 27.10 -26.50
CA GLY A 571 -12.84 27.58 -25.39
C GLY A 571 -12.22 28.70 -24.54
N GLN A 572 -12.82 29.86 -24.58
CA GLN A 572 -12.60 30.93 -23.62
C GLN A 572 -12.44 30.36 -22.21
N ILE A 573 -11.21 30.37 -21.71
CA ILE A 573 -10.96 30.39 -20.28
C ILE A 573 -11.26 31.84 -19.88
N SER A 574 -12.51 32.13 -19.53
CA SER A 574 -12.81 33.31 -18.74
C SER A 574 -12.20 33.06 -17.34
N ALA A 575 -11.32 33.95 -16.97
CA ALA A 575 -10.60 33.98 -15.71
C ALA A 575 -11.55 33.94 -14.47
#